data_91f7d3170edd487b68441620137a631f
#
_entry.id   91f7d3170edd487b68441620137a631f
#
_cell.length_a   1.000
_cell.length_b   1.000
_cell.length_c   1.000
_cell.angle_alpha   90.00
_cell.angle_beta   90.00
_cell.angle_gamma   90.00
#
_symmetry.space_group_name_H-M   'P 1'
#
loop_
_entity.id
_entity.type
_entity.pdbx_description
1 polymer ?
#
loop_
_entity_poly.entity_id
_entity_poly.type
_entity_poly.pdbx_seq_one_letter_code
_entity_poly.pdbx_strand_id
1 'polypeptide(L)' 'MQTFGEYVKTRSAWREKHERFVWSVERDKDFPQPQSWAALRDYLIAKKASEDVIQSAHFFWQKYIQYSS' A
#
# COMPACT_ATOMS: atom_id res chain seq x y z
N MET A 1 3.90 14.28 8.81
CA MET A 1 4.32 12.97 8.27
C MET A 1 3.20 12.35 7.46
N GLN A 2 3.49 11.82 6.29
CA GLN A 2 2.46 11.19 5.46
C GLN A 2 2.04 9.84 6.02
N THR A 3 0.77 9.51 5.90
CA THR A 3 0.31 8.16 6.15
C THR A 3 0.78 7.26 5.00
N PHE A 4 0.71 5.95 5.21
CA PHE A 4 1.09 5.01 4.16
C PHE A 4 0.23 5.21 2.91
N GLY A 5 -1.07 5.41 3.07
CA GLY A 5 -1.96 5.64 1.94
C GLY A 5 -1.58 6.88 1.15
N GLU A 6 -1.27 7.97 1.85
CA GLU A 6 -0.84 9.19 1.20
C GLU A 6 0.48 9.00 0.47
N TYR A 7 1.40 8.27 1.09
CA TYR A 7 2.69 7.98 0.49
C TYR A 7 2.51 7.24 -0.85
N VAL A 8 1.65 6.22 -0.86
CA VAL A 8 1.38 5.46 -2.09
C VAL A 8 0.83 6.36 -3.18
N LYS A 9 -0.10 7.23 -2.83
CA LYS A 9 -0.75 8.11 -3.81
C LYS A 9 0.21 9.11 -4.43
N THR A 10 1.30 9.45 -3.74
CA THR A 10 2.25 10.44 -4.23
C THR A 10 3.39 9.85 -5.04
N ARG A 11 3.46 8.52 -5.17
CA ARG A 11 4.56 7.87 -5.88
C ARG A 11 4.16 7.51 -7.32
N SER A 12 3.93 8.53 -8.11
CA SER A 12 3.49 8.33 -9.50
C SER A 12 4.50 7.55 -10.35
N ALA A 13 5.78 7.62 -10.01
CA ALA A 13 6.81 6.89 -10.74
C ALA A 13 6.60 5.36 -10.68
N TRP A 14 5.97 4.89 -9.63
CA TRP A 14 5.72 3.45 -9.45
C TRP A 14 4.29 3.06 -9.79
N ARG A 15 3.44 4.03 -10.13
CA ARG A 15 2.02 3.81 -10.37
C ARG A 15 1.76 2.82 -11.49
N GLU A 16 2.46 2.97 -12.58
CA GLU A 16 2.26 2.12 -13.75
C GLU A 16 2.57 0.65 -13.44
N LYS A 17 3.67 0.42 -12.74
CA LYS A 17 4.13 -0.92 -12.43
C LYS A 17 3.28 -1.61 -11.36
N HIS A 18 2.69 -0.83 -10.46
CA HIS A 18 1.91 -1.35 -9.34
C HIS A 18 0.48 -0.81 -9.37
N GLU A 19 -0.04 -0.64 -10.57
CA GLU A 19 -1.32 0.03 -10.81
C GLU A 19 -2.47 -0.54 -10.01
N ARG A 20 -2.59 -1.86 -9.93
CA ARG A 20 -3.70 -2.49 -9.23
C ARG A 20 -3.72 -2.12 -7.75
N PHE A 21 -2.57 -2.13 -7.12
CA PHE A 21 -2.48 -1.79 -5.71
C PHE A 21 -2.78 -0.31 -5.49
N VAL A 22 -2.16 0.56 -6.29
CA VAL A 22 -2.38 2.00 -6.15
C VAL A 22 -3.85 2.34 -6.36
N TRP A 23 -4.47 1.74 -7.36
CA TRP A 23 -5.88 1.94 -7.66
C TRP A 23 -6.75 1.50 -6.48
N SER A 24 -6.44 0.36 -5.87
CA SER A 24 -7.16 -0.12 -4.69
C SER A 24 -7.09 0.88 -3.54
N VAL A 25 -5.90 1.42 -3.29
CA VAL A 25 -5.72 2.40 -2.21
C VAL A 25 -6.52 3.66 -2.49
N GLU A 26 -6.50 4.13 -3.73
CA GLU A 26 -7.21 5.36 -4.09
C GLU A 26 -8.72 5.22 -3.98
N ARG A 27 -9.25 4.04 -4.24
CA ARG A 27 -10.70 3.82 -4.23
C ARG A 27 -11.25 3.37 -2.88
N ASP A 28 -10.38 2.95 -1.99
CA ASP A 28 -10.80 2.43 -0.69
C ASP A 28 -10.89 3.55 0.32
N LYS A 29 -12.10 3.98 0.62
CA LYS A 29 -12.33 5.08 1.56
C LYS A 29 -11.98 4.66 2.99
N ASP A 30 -12.01 3.38 3.27
CA ASP A 30 -11.74 2.84 4.60
C ASP A 30 -10.34 2.29 4.72
N PHE A 31 -9.44 2.66 3.81
CA PHE A 31 -8.08 2.15 3.84
C PHE A 31 -7.43 2.52 5.17
N PRO A 32 -6.91 1.54 5.91
CA PRO A 32 -6.38 1.79 7.25
C PRO A 32 -5.04 2.51 7.19
N GLN A 33 -4.62 2.99 8.37
CA GLN A 33 -3.27 3.50 8.55
C GLN A 33 -2.47 2.38 9.23
N PRO A 34 -1.89 1.46 8.46
CA PRO A 34 -1.23 0.29 9.06
C PRO A 34 0.01 0.72 9.82
N GLN A 35 0.23 0.08 10.96
CA GLN A 35 1.39 0.37 11.79
C GLN A 35 2.48 -0.69 11.64
N SER A 36 2.19 -1.75 10.91
CA SER A 36 3.15 -2.81 10.65
C SER A 36 2.79 -3.49 9.33
N TRP A 37 3.77 -4.19 8.78
CA TRP A 37 3.49 -4.97 7.56
C TRP A 37 2.46 -6.05 7.82
N ALA A 38 2.50 -6.68 9.00
CA ALA A 38 1.53 -7.72 9.33
C ALA A 38 0.10 -7.18 9.32
N ALA A 39 -0.10 -5.97 9.86
CA ALA A 39 -1.42 -5.35 9.87
C ALA A 39 -1.90 -5.06 8.45
N LEU A 40 -1.03 -4.54 7.60
CA LEU A 40 -1.37 -4.25 6.21
C LEU A 40 -1.69 -5.53 5.45
N ARG A 41 -0.85 -6.54 5.62
CA ARG A 41 -1.04 -7.83 4.95
C ARG A 41 -2.38 -8.46 5.35
N ASP A 42 -2.69 -8.47 6.65
CA ASP A 42 -3.93 -9.04 7.13
C ASP A 42 -5.14 -8.31 6.56
N TYR A 43 -5.06 -6.99 6.46
CA TYR A 43 -6.13 -6.21 5.86
C TYR A 43 -6.35 -6.61 4.39
N LEU A 44 -5.26 -6.73 3.64
CA LEU A 44 -5.35 -7.09 2.22
C LEU A 44 -5.90 -8.50 2.04
N ILE A 45 -5.49 -9.43 2.90
CA ILE A 45 -6.02 -10.80 2.87
C ILE A 45 -7.52 -10.80 3.16
N ALA A 46 -7.95 -10.01 4.13
CA ALA A 46 -9.37 -9.90 4.47
C ALA A 46 -10.18 -9.33 3.32
N LYS A 47 -9.57 -8.47 2.50
CA LYS A 47 -10.21 -7.92 1.31
C LYS A 47 -10.08 -8.83 0.09
N LYS A 48 -9.50 -10.01 0.26
CA LYS A 48 -9.30 -10.98 -0.81
C LYS A 48 -8.43 -10.44 -1.94
N ALA A 49 -7.43 -9.64 -1.59
CA ALA A 49 -6.50 -9.10 -2.57
C ALA A 49 -5.68 -10.24 -3.19
N SER A 50 -5.36 -10.07 -4.48
CA SER A 50 -4.55 -11.05 -5.17
C SER A 50 -3.11 -11.00 -4.66
N GLU A 51 -2.35 -12.05 -4.95
CA GLU A 51 -0.94 -12.10 -4.57
C GLU A 51 -0.16 -10.94 -5.19
N ASP A 52 -0.48 -10.56 -6.42
CA ASP A 52 0.16 -9.43 -7.10
C ASP A 52 -0.01 -8.15 -6.31
N VAL A 53 -1.21 -7.92 -5.80
CA VAL A 53 -1.51 -6.73 -5.01
C VAL A 53 -0.74 -6.76 -3.70
N ILE A 54 -0.68 -7.93 -3.07
CA ILE A 54 0.05 -8.08 -1.80
C ILE A 54 1.54 -7.83 -2.01
N GLN A 55 2.12 -8.32 -3.09
CA GLN A 55 3.53 -8.09 -3.40
C GLN A 55 3.81 -6.61 -3.68
N SER A 56 2.91 -5.95 -4.40
CA SER A 56 3.04 -4.51 -4.64
C SER A 56 2.97 -3.73 -3.34
N ALA A 57 2.06 -4.13 -2.44
CA ALA A 57 1.93 -3.50 -1.13
C ALA A 57 3.22 -3.65 -0.33
N HIS A 58 3.84 -4.83 -0.39
CA HIS A 58 5.11 -5.09 0.31
C HIS A 58 6.22 -4.18 -0.22
N PHE A 59 6.28 -4.01 -1.54
CA PHE A 59 7.25 -3.10 -2.14
C PHE A 59 7.07 -1.67 -1.60
N PHE A 60 5.84 -1.17 -1.63
CA PHE A 60 5.56 0.18 -1.13
C PHE A 60 5.82 0.29 0.36
N TRP A 61 5.52 -0.74 1.12
CA TRP A 61 5.74 -0.73 2.56
C TRP A 61 7.21 -0.58 2.89
N GLN A 62 8.08 -1.33 2.21
CA GLN A 62 9.51 -1.26 2.42
C GLN A 62 10.04 0.14 2.09
N LYS A 63 9.55 0.74 1.01
CA LYS A 63 9.97 2.08 0.63
C LYS A 63 9.46 3.12 1.62
N TYR A 64 8.26 2.93 2.11
CA TYR A 64 7.66 3.83 3.08
C TYR A 64 8.46 3.84 4.40
N ILE A 65 8.87 2.68 4.86
CA ILE A 65 9.68 2.57 6.08
C ILE A 65 11.01 3.31 5.90
N GLN A 66 11.66 3.14 4.76
CA GLN A 66 12.92 3.83 4.47
C GLN A 66 12.71 5.33 4.41
N TYR A 67 11.60 5.77 3.85
CA TYR A 67 11.26 7.18 3.76
C TYR A 67 11.00 7.79 5.14
N SER A 68 10.37 7.03 6.04
CA SER A 68 9.99 7.51 7.37
C SER A 68 11.12 7.48 8.39
N SER A 69 12.16 6.71 8.13
CA SER A 69 13.25 6.52 9.12
C SER A 69 14.30 7.61 9.09
#